data_3dd8ab9f8d466e38192e5c723a5f3d9b
#
_entry.id   3dd8ab9f8d466e38192e5c723a5f3d9b
#
_cell.length_a   1.000
_cell.length_b   1.000
_cell.length_c   1.000
_cell.angle_alpha   90.00
_cell.angle_beta   90.00
_cell.angle_gamma   90.00
#
_symmetry.space_group_name_H-M   'P 1'
#
loop_
_entity.id
_entity.type
_entity.pdbx_description
1 polymer ?
#
loop_
_entity_poly.entity_id
_entity_poly.type
_entity_poly.pdbx_seq_one_letter_code
_entity_poly.pdbx_strand_id
1 'polypeptide(L)'
;MGMEHGAALTLEDVTVSYPDGTAPVSGVDLTLAPGEIVALLGASGSGKSTLLRGIAGLERVSAGRILLDGQDVTGVPTHRRGVGMVFQDGQLFPHRSVARNVAYGLESAKVPRAARQDRVAQMLELVDLAAFGDRPVQNLSGGQAQRVALARSLAPSPRVLLLDEPLSALDRDLRERLAADIRQILKATGTTAVHVTHDREEAAALADRVVRLHDDGSLTVV
;
A
#
# COMPACT_ATOMS: atom_id res chain seq x y z
N MET A 1 -11.16 14.48 16.04
CA MET A 1 -9.85 13.81 16.00
C MET A 1 -9.33 14.10 14.62
N GLY A 2 -8.27 14.93 14.49
CA GLY A 2 -7.74 15.31 13.20
C GLY A 2 -7.35 14.08 12.42
N MET A 3 -7.66 14.03 11.12
CA MET A 3 -7.12 13.01 10.23
C MET A 3 -5.59 13.19 10.25
N GLU A 4 -4.88 12.18 10.76
CA GLU A 4 -3.43 12.17 10.68
C GLU A 4 -3.09 12.13 9.18
N HIS A 5 -2.44 13.18 8.70
CA HIS A 5 -1.96 13.23 7.33
C HIS A 5 -0.87 12.17 7.12
N GLY A 6 -0.74 11.68 5.90
CA GLY A 6 0.34 10.76 5.54
C GLY A 6 1.71 11.32 5.95
N ALA A 7 2.65 10.43 6.25
CA ALA A 7 4.01 10.80 6.60
C ALA A 7 4.86 11.06 5.35
N ALA A 8 5.87 11.92 5.47
CA ALA A 8 6.97 11.92 4.52
C ALA A 8 7.70 10.57 4.59
N LEU A 9 7.96 9.97 3.43
CA LEU A 9 8.77 8.74 3.32
C LEU A 9 10.11 9.10 2.67
N THR A 10 11.22 8.71 3.30
CA THR A 10 12.55 8.86 2.70
C THR A 10 13.28 7.52 2.75
N LEU A 11 13.82 7.11 1.63
CA LEU A 11 14.75 6.01 1.47
C LEU A 11 16.13 6.61 1.22
N GLU A 12 17.12 6.18 1.98
CA GLU A 12 18.51 6.63 1.86
C GLU A 12 19.41 5.42 1.62
N ASP A 13 19.94 5.28 0.41
CA ASP A 13 20.84 4.19 -0.02
C ASP A 13 20.33 2.79 0.34
N VAL A 14 19.03 2.56 0.15
CA VAL A 14 18.35 1.34 0.61
C VAL A 14 18.74 0.15 -0.24
N THR A 15 19.30 -0.88 0.41
CA THR A 15 19.63 -2.18 -0.18
C THR A 15 18.88 -3.29 0.55
N VAL A 16 18.24 -4.19 -0.21
CA VAL A 16 17.56 -5.39 0.31
C VAL A 16 18.22 -6.61 -0.32
N SER A 17 18.80 -7.47 0.54
CA SER A 17 19.50 -8.68 0.12
C SER A 17 18.84 -9.92 0.71
N TYR A 18 18.80 -10.99 -0.07
CA TYR A 18 18.36 -12.30 0.37
C TYR A 18 19.51 -13.14 0.94
N PRO A 19 19.21 -14.22 1.72
CA PRO A 19 20.24 -15.07 2.32
C PRO A 19 21.16 -15.78 1.31
N ASP A 20 20.71 -15.93 0.05
CA ASP A 20 21.51 -16.51 -1.04
C ASP A 20 22.53 -15.54 -1.64
N GLY A 21 22.60 -14.30 -1.11
CA GLY A 21 23.49 -13.24 -1.55
C GLY A 21 22.96 -12.40 -2.72
N THR A 22 21.77 -12.70 -3.24
CA THR A 22 21.15 -11.84 -4.25
C THR A 22 20.66 -10.53 -3.62
N ALA A 23 20.83 -9.40 -4.31
CA ALA A 23 20.38 -8.09 -3.90
C ALA A 23 19.50 -7.46 -4.99
N PRO A 24 18.20 -7.82 -5.04
CA PRO A 24 17.28 -7.30 -6.05
C PRO A 24 17.05 -5.79 -5.97
N VAL A 25 17.40 -5.19 -4.84
CA VAL A 25 17.33 -3.75 -4.58
C VAL A 25 18.69 -3.32 -4.03
N SER A 26 19.33 -2.34 -4.68
CA SER A 26 20.66 -1.87 -4.28
C SER A 26 20.74 -0.36 -4.40
N GLY A 27 21.07 0.32 -3.28
CA GLY A 27 21.39 1.73 -3.27
C GLY A 27 20.24 2.67 -3.68
N VAL A 28 19.00 2.35 -3.31
CA VAL A 28 17.83 3.11 -3.75
C VAL A 28 17.61 4.33 -2.87
N ASP A 29 17.58 5.52 -3.52
CA ASP A 29 17.18 6.79 -2.93
C ASP A 29 15.80 7.22 -3.44
N LEU A 30 14.85 7.52 -2.54
CA LEU A 30 13.52 7.97 -2.90
C LEU A 30 12.93 8.82 -1.78
N THR A 31 12.33 9.96 -2.13
CA THR A 31 11.62 10.81 -1.16
C THR A 31 10.21 11.09 -1.65
N LEU A 32 9.24 10.96 -0.75
CA LEU A 32 7.84 11.33 -0.95
C LEU A 32 7.46 12.38 0.10
N ALA A 33 6.76 13.43 -0.35
CA ALA A 33 6.13 14.39 0.54
C ALA A 33 4.86 13.77 1.21
N PRO A 34 4.41 14.31 2.36
CA PRO A 34 3.15 13.90 2.97
C PRO A 34 1.97 14.00 1.98
N GLY A 35 1.20 12.92 1.83
CA GLY A 35 0.06 12.85 0.90
C GLY A 35 0.45 12.73 -0.59
N GLU A 36 1.74 12.61 -0.91
CA GLU A 36 2.19 12.33 -2.28
C GLU A 36 1.97 10.85 -2.63
N ILE A 37 1.52 10.62 -3.86
CA ILE A 37 1.38 9.28 -4.45
C ILE A 37 2.45 9.14 -5.52
N VAL A 38 3.38 8.21 -5.34
CA VAL A 38 4.43 7.90 -6.31
C VAL A 38 4.19 6.53 -6.92
N ALA A 39 4.15 6.45 -8.25
CA ALA A 39 4.16 5.17 -8.94
C ALA A 39 5.61 4.75 -9.26
N LEU A 40 5.91 3.50 -8.94
CA LEU A 40 7.20 2.84 -9.22
C LEU A 40 7.02 1.88 -10.39
N LEU A 41 7.52 2.26 -11.54
CA LEU A 41 7.60 1.43 -12.75
C LEU A 41 8.91 0.64 -12.78
N GLY A 42 8.93 -0.46 -13.51
CA GLY A 42 10.13 -1.25 -13.77
C GLY A 42 9.79 -2.59 -14.41
N ALA A 43 10.78 -3.26 -14.98
CA ALA A 43 10.62 -4.58 -15.54
C ALA A 43 10.14 -5.61 -14.49
N SER A 44 9.58 -6.73 -14.95
CA SER A 44 9.33 -7.85 -14.03
C SER A 44 10.67 -8.35 -13.47
N GLY A 45 10.73 -8.56 -12.16
CA GLY A 45 11.96 -8.97 -11.48
C GLY A 45 12.93 -7.84 -11.09
N SER A 46 12.67 -6.57 -11.43
CA SER A 46 13.54 -5.44 -11.07
C SER A 46 13.56 -5.06 -9.57
N GLY A 47 12.98 -5.87 -8.69
CA GLY A 47 13.03 -5.65 -7.24
C GLY A 47 11.93 -4.75 -6.65
N LYS A 48 10.95 -4.28 -7.43
CA LYS A 48 9.88 -3.38 -6.97
C LYS A 48 9.13 -3.91 -5.74
N SER A 49 8.62 -5.14 -5.82
CA SER A 49 7.91 -5.77 -4.69
C SER A 49 8.84 -6.02 -3.50
N THR A 50 10.12 -6.32 -3.76
CA THR A 50 11.15 -6.46 -2.72
C THR A 50 11.38 -5.12 -2.01
N LEU A 51 11.47 -4.01 -2.75
CA LEU A 51 11.57 -2.67 -2.17
C LEU A 51 10.35 -2.36 -1.29
N LEU A 52 9.13 -2.60 -1.78
CA LEU A 52 7.92 -2.40 -0.98
C LEU A 52 7.94 -3.24 0.29
N ARG A 53 8.33 -4.51 0.21
CA ARG A 53 8.44 -5.40 1.37
C ARG A 53 9.51 -4.92 2.35
N GLY A 54 10.63 -4.36 1.86
CA GLY A 54 11.64 -3.70 2.69
C GLY A 54 11.07 -2.51 3.44
N ILE A 55 10.31 -1.63 2.76
CA ILE A 55 9.63 -0.48 3.37
C ILE A 55 8.61 -0.96 4.43
N ALA A 56 7.84 -2.00 4.13
CA ALA A 56 6.88 -2.59 5.06
C ALA A 56 7.54 -3.28 6.27
N GLY A 57 8.84 -3.64 6.17
CA GLY A 57 9.55 -4.44 7.17
C GLY A 57 9.24 -5.93 7.12
N LEU A 58 8.78 -6.39 5.96
CA LEU A 58 8.58 -7.82 5.66
C LEU A 58 9.87 -8.48 5.16
N GLU A 59 10.75 -7.67 4.53
CA GLU A 59 12.09 -8.08 4.13
C GLU A 59 13.13 -7.25 4.88
N ARG A 60 14.30 -7.85 5.10
CA ARG A 60 15.38 -7.18 5.83
C ARG A 60 16.13 -6.21 4.91
N VAL A 61 16.21 -4.96 5.32
CA VAL A 61 17.12 -3.98 4.73
C VAL A 61 18.54 -4.32 5.21
N SER A 62 19.44 -4.57 4.26
CA SER A 62 20.83 -4.95 4.53
C SER A 62 21.77 -3.74 4.62
N ALA A 63 21.45 -2.64 3.94
CA ALA A 63 22.14 -1.35 4.02
C ALA A 63 21.17 -0.20 3.77
N GLY A 64 21.57 1.01 4.18
CA GLY A 64 20.76 2.21 4.07
C GLY A 64 19.71 2.37 5.16
N ARG A 65 18.81 3.33 5.01
CA ARG A 65 17.81 3.70 6.01
C ARG A 65 16.45 4.00 5.38
N ILE A 66 15.38 3.70 6.11
CA ILE A 66 14.01 4.07 5.79
C ILE A 66 13.51 5.00 6.88
N LEU A 67 13.09 6.21 6.52
CA LEU A 67 12.61 7.20 7.45
C LEU A 67 11.14 7.55 7.18
N LEU A 68 10.35 7.70 8.23
CA LEU A 68 9.00 8.27 8.21
C LEU A 68 8.99 9.55 9.05
N ASP A 69 8.70 10.70 8.43
CA ASP A 69 8.83 12.04 9.04
C ASP A 69 10.19 12.25 9.71
N GLY A 70 11.26 11.79 9.07
CA GLY A 70 12.64 11.87 9.58
C GLY A 70 12.99 10.87 10.68
N GLN A 71 12.06 10.03 11.13
CA GLN A 71 12.33 8.98 12.12
C GLN A 71 12.76 7.70 11.42
N ASP A 72 13.89 7.14 11.79
CA ASP A 72 14.39 5.87 11.27
C ASP A 72 13.50 4.70 11.74
N VAL A 73 12.89 4.02 10.79
CA VAL A 73 12.03 2.86 11.00
C VAL A 73 12.63 1.55 10.46
N THR A 74 13.87 1.57 10.00
CA THR A 74 14.55 0.44 9.35
C THR A 74 14.52 -0.82 10.22
N GLY A 75 14.84 -0.69 11.50
CA GLY A 75 14.83 -1.79 12.48
C GLY A 75 13.49 -2.00 13.19
N VAL A 76 12.46 -1.19 12.90
CA VAL A 76 11.16 -1.28 13.57
C VAL A 76 10.37 -2.47 13.00
N PRO A 77 9.79 -3.34 13.86
CA PRO A 77 8.94 -4.45 13.40
C PRO A 77 7.73 -3.97 12.58
N THR A 78 7.34 -4.72 11.55
CA THR A 78 6.26 -4.41 10.60
C THR A 78 5.01 -3.84 11.27
N HIS A 79 4.50 -4.49 12.33
CA HIS A 79 3.27 -4.11 13.04
C HIS A 79 3.37 -2.79 13.83
N ARG A 80 4.57 -2.19 13.94
CA ARG A 80 4.82 -0.91 14.62
C ARG A 80 5.28 0.20 13.70
N ARG A 81 5.51 -0.09 12.41
CA ARG A 81 5.98 0.91 11.43
C ARG A 81 4.92 1.93 11.03
N GLY A 82 3.64 1.63 11.22
CA GLY A 82 2.56 2.47 10.74
C GLY A 82 2.40 2.45 9.21
N VAL A 83 2.85 1.38 8.56
CA VAL A 83 2.78 1.17 7.11
C VAL A 83 1.68 0.16 6.81
N GLY A 84 0.78 0.50 5.90
CA GLY A 84 -0.21 -0.42 5.34
C GLY A 84 0.29 -1.03 4.03
N MET A 85 -0.19 -2.23 3.67
CA MET A 85 0.15 -2.86 2.40
C MET A 85 -1.08 -3.53 1.78
N VAL A 86 -1.25 -3.32 0.48
CA VAL A 86 -2.20 -4.04 -0.38
C VAL A 86 -1.38 -4.92 -1.32
N PHE A 87 -1.59 -6.23 -1.23
CA PHE A 87 -0.91 -7.21 -2.07
C PHE A 87 -1.65 -7.41 -3.39
N GLN A 88 -0.96 -7.91 -4.39
CA GLN A 88 -1.45 -8.16 -5.75
C GLN A 88 -2.77 -8.97 -5.79
N ASP A 89 -2.89 -10.01 -4.97
CA ASP A 89 -4.08 -10.87 -4.86
C ASP A 89 -5.05 -10.44 -3.75
N GLY A 90 -4.85 -9.22 -3.17
CA GLY A 90 -5.64 -8.65 -2.08
C GLY A 90 -5.54 -9.40 -0.76
N GLN A 91 -5.21 -10.69 -0.74
CA GLN A 91 -5.02 -11.57 0.43
C GLN A 91 -6.13 -11.41 1.50
N LEU A 92 -7.39 -11.39 1.07
CA LEU A 92 -8.51 -11.33 2.01
C LEU A 92 -8.62 -12.62 2.82
N PHE A 93 -9.04 -12.51 4.07
CA PHE A 93 -9.28 -13.67 4.93
C PHE A 93 -10.57 -14.38 4.50
N PRO A 94 -10.49 -15.57 3.88
CA PRO A 94 -11.65 -16.20 3.26
C PRO A 94 -12.76 -16.64 4.25
N HIS A 95 -12.39 -16.84 5.52
CA HIS A 95 -13.32 -17.25 6.57
C HIS A 95 -13.94 -16.06 7.32
N ARG A 96 -13.68 -14.83 6.89
CA ARG A 96 -14.21 -13.62 7.49
C ARG A 96 -15.17 -12.92 6.52
N SER A 97 -16.18 -12.23 7.06
CA SER A 97 -17.01 -11.33 6.27
C SER A 97 -16.20 -10.10 5.82
N VAL A 98 -16.76 -9.30 4.92
CA VAL A 98 -16.20 -8.03 4.45
C VAL A 98 -15.86 -7.12 5.64
N ALA A 99 -16.84 -6.86 6.53
CA ALA A 99 -16.61 -6.01 7.71
C ALA A 99 -15.53 -6.55 8.63
N ARG A 100 -15.45 -7.88 8.83
CA ARG A 100 -14.40 -8.49 9.65
C ARG A 100 -13.03 -8.47 8.98
N ASN A 101 -12.95 -8.47 7.65
CA ASN A 101 -11.70 -8.21 6.94
C ASN A 101 -11.22 -6.79 7.22
N VAL A 102 -12.08 -5.78 7.03
CA VAL A 102 -11.75 -4.37 7.28
C VAL A 102 -11.38 -4.13 8.74
N ALA A 103 -12.06 -4.78 9.68
CA ALA A 103 -11.81 -4.65 11.12
C ALA A 103 -10.48 -5.24 11.60
N TYR A 104 -9.81 -6.07 10.82
CA TYR A 104 -8.67 -6.90 11.27
C TYR A 104 -7.54 -6.09 11.93
N GLY A 105 -7.07 -5.04 11.26
CA GLY A 105 -6.00 -4.19 11.80
C GLY A 105 -6.41 -3.46 13.07
N LEU A 106 -7.67 -3.03 13.14
CA LEU A 106 -8.24 -2.39 14.33
C LEU A 106 -8.41 -3.37 15.51
N GLU A 107 -8.73 -4.65 15.21
CA GLU A 107 -8.77 -5.73 16.23
C GLU A 107 -7.37 -5.96 16.81
N SER A 108 -6.36 -6.05 15.95
CA SER A 108 -4.96 -6.23 16.34
C SER A 108 -4.45 -5.06 17.20
N ALA A 109 -4.87 -3.83 16.88
CA ALA A 109 -4.57 -2.62 17.64
C ALA A 109 -5.43 -2.46 18.92
N LYS A 110 -6.30 -3.43 19.23
CA LYS A 110 -7.22 -3.42 20.39
C LYS A 110 -8.13 -2.19 20.47
N VAL A 111 -8.53 -1.65 19.30
CA VAL A 111 -9.48 -0.54 19.24
C VAL A 111 -10.82 -0.96 19.87
N PRO A 112 -11.43 -0.14 20.76
CA PRO A 112 -12.71 -0.43 21.38
C PRO A 112 -13.79 -0.76 20.35
N ARG A 113 -14.71 -1.69 20.70
CA ARG A 113 -15.70 -2.24 19.77
C ARG A 113 -16.54 -1.17 19.07
N ALA A 114 -17.03 -0.16 19.79
CA ALA A 114 -17.84 0.90 19.20
C ALA A 114 -17.04 1.70 18.15
N ALA A 115 -15.86 2.23 18.52
CA ALA A 115 -15.02 2.98 17.60
C ALA A 115 -14.56 2.15 16.39
N ARG A 116 -14.35 0.83 16.58
CA ARG A 116 -14.03 -0.09 15.49
C ARG A 116 -15.19 -0.26 14.52
N GLN A 117 -16.45 -0.39 15.04
CA GLN A 117 -17.64 -0.50 14.19
C GLN A 117 -17.84 0.77 13.38
N ASP A 118 -17.71 1.94 13.99
CA ASP A 118 -17.83 3.24 13.30
C ASP A 118 -16.75 3.38 12.21
N ARG A 119 -15.52 3.01 12.53
CA ARG A 119 -14.42 3.08 11.54
C ARG A 119 -14.62 2.11 10.37
N VAL A 120 -15.09 0.89 10.63
CA VAL A 120 -15.41 -0.08 9.57
C VAL A 120 -16.52 0.45 8.67
N ALA A 121 -17.59 1.01 9.24
CA ALA A 121 -18.68 1.61 8.47
C ALA A 121 -18.18 2.75 7.57
N GLN A 122 -17.37 3.67 8.12
CA GLN A 122 -16.73 4.76 7.36
C GLN A 122 -15.87 4.22 6.19
N MET A 123 -15.08 3.18 6.43
CA MET A 123 -14.22 2.60 5.40
C MET A 123 -15.03 1.91 4.30
N LEU A 124 -16.11 1.22 4.65
CA LEU A 124 -17.00 0.58 3.67
C LEU A 124 -17.76 1.62 2.83
N GLU A 125 -18.18 2.72 3.44
CA GLU A 125 -18.78 3.84 2.73
C GLU A 125 -17.78 4.48 1.76
N LEU A 126 -16.55 4.72 2.21
CA LEU A 126 -15.46 5.32 1.41
C LEU A 126 -15.17 4.53 0.13
N VAL A 127 -15.33 3.19 0.16
CA VAL A 127 -15.06 2.31 -1.00
C VAL A 127 -16.34 1.85 -1.73
N ASP A 128 -17.50 2.49 -1.47
CA ASP A 128 -18.81 2.16 -2.06
C ASP A 128 -19.29 0.72 -1.80
N LEU A 129 -19.00 0.20 -0.60
CA LEU A 129 -19.37 -1.15 -0.19
C LEU A 129 -20.16 -1.17 1.14
N ALA A 130 -20.86 -0.09 1.49
CA ALA A 130 -21.60 0.03 2.76
C ALA A 130 -22.58 -1.12 3.01
N ALA A 131 -23.29 -1.59 1.96
CA ALA A 131 -24.26 -2.68 2.05
C ALA A 131 -23.62 -4.10 2.06
N PHE A 132 -22.29 -4.22 2.00
CA PHE A 132 -21.60 -5.50 1.83
C PHE A 132 -21.00 -6.06 3.11
N GLY A 133 -21.12 -5.38 4.25
CA GLY A 133 -20.41 -5.69 5.49
C GLY A 133 -20.52 -7.15 5.94
N ASP A 134 -21.71 -7.74 5.86
CA ASP A 134 -21.97 -9.13 6.30
C ASP A 134 -21.70 -10.18 5.23
N ARG A 135 -21.40 -9.78 3.98
CA ARG A 135 -21.15 -10.72 2.88
C ARG A 135 -19.85 -11.51 3.10
N PRO A 136 -19.83 -12.80 2.76
CA PRO A 136 -18.62 -13.58 2.61
C PRO A 136 -17.76 -13.00 1.47
N VAL A 137 -16.44 -12.91 1.67
CA VAL A 137 -15.55 -12.34 0.65
C VAL A 137 -15.42 -13.18 -0.61
N GLN A 138 -15.73 -14.48 -0.54
CA GLN A 138 -15.74 -15.38 -1.70
C GLN A 138 -16.80 -15.00 -2.74
N ASN A 139 -17.82 -14.23 -2.35
CA ASN A 139 -18.93 -13.82 -3.23
C ASN A 139 -18.71 -12.42 -3.83
N LEU A 140 -17.49 -11.89 -3.76
CA LEU A 140 -17.11 -10.59 -4.30
C LEU A 140 -16.56 -10.74 -5.73
N SER A 141 -16.83 -9.73 -6.58
CA SER A 141 -16.07 -9.57 -7.82
C SER A 141 -14.62 -9.18 -7.52
N GLY A 142 -13.71 -9.32 -8.49
CA GLY A 142 -12.31 -8.95 -8.33
C GLY A 142 -12.15 -7.49 -7.88
N GLY A 143 -12.88 -6.56 -8.51
CA GLY A 143 -12.84 -5.15 -8.12
C GLY A 143 -13.41 -4.89 -6.71
N GLN A 144 -14.46 -5.60 -6.31
CA GLN A 144 -15.01 -5.51 -4.95
C GLN A 144 -13.99 -6.05 -3.92
N ALA A 145 -13.34 -7.17 -4.21
CA ALA A 145 -12.32 -7.74 -3.34
C ALA A 145 -11.15 -6.75 -3.17
N GLN A 146 -10.75 -6.08 -4.25
CA GLN A 146 -9.68 -5.09 -4.22
C GLN A 146 -10.06 -3.86 -3.37
N ARG A 147 -11.29 -3.35 -3.50
CA ARG A 147 -11.80 -2.27 -2.65
C ARG A 147 -11.85 -2.67 -1.17
N VAL A 148 -12.21 -3.92 -0.84
CA VAL A 148 -12.15 -4.43 0.54
C VAL A 148 -10.72 -4.50 1.06
N ALA A 149 -9.75 -4.95 0.24
CA ALA A 149 -8.34 -4.99 0.61
C ALA A 149 -7.79 -3.57 0.89
N LEU A 150 -8.18 -2.60 0.06
CA LEU A 150 -7.84 -1.18 0.27
C LEU A 150 -8.45 -0.66 1.59
N ALA A 151 -9.75 -0.86 1.81
CA ALA A 151 -10.44 -0.45 3.03
C ALA A 151 -9.81 -1.06 4.29
N ARG A 152 -9.44 -2.34 4.24
CA ARG A 152 -8.74 -3.03 5.34
C ARG A 152 -7.38 -2.40 5.65
N SER A 153 -6.65 -2.04 4.61
CA SER A 153 -5.31 -1.45 4.76
C SER A 153 -5.36 0.01 5.23
N LEU A 154 -6.44 0.75 4.89
CA LEU A 154 -6.68 2.13 5.32
C LEU A 154 -7.34 2.24 6.70
N ALA A 155 -8.06 1.21 7.15
CA ALA A 155 -8.81 1.25 8.41
C ALA A 155 -7.94 1.65 9.62
N PRO A 156 -6.70 1.13 9.80
CA PRO A 156 -5.80 1.52 10.88
C PRO A 156 -5.20 2.93 10.74
N SER A 157 -5.53 3.69 9.70
CA SER A 157 -4.93 4.99 9.38
C SER A 157 -3.40 4.92 9.24
N PRO A 158 -2.89 4.17 8.25
CA PRO A 158 -1.46 4.03 8.06
C PRO A 158 -0.83 5.37 7.68
N ARG A 159 0.41 5.61 8.11
CA ARG A 159 1.20 6.78 7.74
C ARG A 159 1.63 6.75 6.27
N VAL A 160 1.89 5.54 5.75
CA VAL A 160 2.20 5.26 4.34
C VAL A 160 1.45 4.01 3.90
N LEU A 161 0.89 4.04 2.69
CA LEU A 161 0.27 2.88 2.06
C LEU A 161 1.10 2.39 0.88
N LEU A 162 1.36 1.09 0.84
CA LEU A 162 2.09 0.41 -0.21
C LEU A 162 1.11 -0.43 -1.03
N LEU A 163 1.15 -0.28 -2.36
CA LEU A 163 0.27 -0.96 -3.30
C LEU A 163 1.14 -1.80 -4.25
N ASP A 164 1.12 -3.12 -4.10
CA ASP A 164 1.94 -4.05 -4.89
C ASP A 164 1.10 -4.66 -6.01
N GLU A 165 1.17 -4.09 -7.21
CA GLU A 165 0.41 -4.48 -8.41
C GLU A 165 -1.09 -4.75 -8.15
N PRO A 166 -1.81 -3.87 -7.44
CA PRO A 166 -3.13 -4.17 -6.92
C PRO A 166 -4.18 -4.40 -8.02
N LEU A 167 -3.96 -3.93 -9.24
CA LEU A 167 -4.94 -3.96 -10.33
C LEU A 167 -4.54 -4.90 -11.48
N SER A 168 -3.42 -5.63 -11.36
CA SER A 168 -2.83 -6.44 -12.44
C SER A 168 -3.74 -7.58 -12.94
N ALA A 169 -4.63 -8.11 -12.09
CA ALA A 169 -5.53 -9.21 -12.43
C ALA A 169 -6.87 -8.77 -13.06
N LEU A 170 -7.05 -7.44 -13.30
CA LEU A 170 -8.30 -6.87 -13.78
C LEU A 170 -8.24 -6.57 -15.28
N ASP A 171 -9.41 -6.58 -15.92
CA ASP A 171 -9.55 -6.07 -17.29
C ASP A 171 -9.27 -4.56 -17.35
N ARG A 172 -9.01 -4.05 -18.57
CA ARG A 172 -8.58 -2.67 -18.79
C ARG A 172 -9.58 -1.64 -18.25
N ASP A 173 -10.85 -1.79 -18.60
CA ASP A 173 -11.88 -0.78 -18.26
C ASP A 173 -12.11 -0.70 -16.74
N LEU A 174 -12.06 -1.86 -16.06
CA LEU A 174 -12.18 -1.92 -14.61
C LEU A 174 -10.92 -1.37 -13.92
N ARG A 175 -9.74 -1.63 -14.47
CA ARG A 175 -8.45 -1.12 -13.98
C ARG A 175 -8.40 0.40 -14.00
N GLU A 176 -8.76 1.03 -15.13
CA GLU A 176 -8.78 2.49 -15.28
C GLU A 176 -9.72 3.15 -14.26
N ARG A 177 -10.93 2.60 -14.10
CA ARG A 177 -11.90 3.11 -13.11
C ARG A 177 -11.39 2.98 -11.69
N LEU A 178 -10.87 1.80 -11.32
CA LEU A 178 -10.36 1.57 -9.97
C LEU A 178 -9.09 2.38 -9.66
N ALA A 179 -8.22 2.63 -10.64
CA ALA A 179 -7.08 3.52 -10.45
C ALA A 179 -7.53 4.94 -10.07
N ALA A 180 -8.52 5.48 -10.76
CA ALA A 180 -9.11 6.78 -10.44
C ALA A 180 -9.77 6.80 -9.05
N ASP A 181 -10.54 5.74 -8.71
CA ASP A 181 -11.19 5.60 -7.40
C ASP A 181 -10.15 5.54 -6.27
N ILE A 182 -9.09 4.73 -6.43
CA ILE A 182 -7.99 4.61 -5.44
C ILE A 182 -7.31 5.97 -5.26
N ARG A 183 -7.01 6.68 -6.37
CA ARG A 183 -6.43 8.02 -6.29
C ARG A 183 -7.33 8.96 -5.48
N GLN A 184 -8.62 9.00 -5.77
CA GLN A 184 -9.57 9.85 -5.06
C GLN A 184 -9.61 9.52 -3.57
N ILE A 185 -9.63 8.24 -3.20
CA ILE A 185 -9.62 7.76 -1.81
C ILE A 185 -8.34 8.21 -1.10
N LEU A 186 -7.16 7.99 -1.70
CA LEU A 186 -5.87 8.37 -1.11
C LEU A 186 -5.76 9.88 -0.92
N LYS A 187 -6.24 10.67 -1.88
CA LYS A 187 -6.25 12.14 -1.77
C LYS A 187 -7.23 12.62 -0.70
N ALA A 188 -8.42 12.04 -0.63
CA ALA A 188 -9.42 12.38 0.39
C ALA A 188 -8.94 12.05 1.82
N THR A 189 -8.13 11.01 1.98
CA THR A 189 -7.55 10.61 3.27
C THR A 189 -6.20 11.26 3.57
N GLY A 190 -5.61 11.97 2.61
CA GLY A 190 -4.26 12.55 2.73
C GLY A 190 -3.16 11.51 2.91
N THR A 191 -3.38 10.26 2.47
CA THR A 191 -2.46 9.15 2.68
C THR A 191 -1.28 9.21 1.70
N THR A 192 -0.05 9.18 2.18
CA THR A 192 1.15 9.00 1.35
C THR A 192 1.18 7.58 0.79
N ALA A 193 1.47 7.40 -0.51
CA ALA A 193 1.46 6.06 -1.09
C ALA A 193 2.59 5.81 -2.09
N VAL A 194 3.09 4.56 -2.07
CA VAL A 194 3.94 4.01 -3.14
C VAL A 194 3.16 2.94 -3.86
N HIS A 195 2.97 3.13 -5.16
CA HIS A 195 2.22 2.22 -6.03
C HIS A 195 3.17 1.54 -7.03
N VAL A 196 3.30 0.24 -6.94
CA VAL A 196 4.06 -0.56 -7.90
C VAL A 196 3.14 -1.06 -9.00
N THR A 197 3.53 -0.83 -10.24
CA THR A 197 2.87 -1.38 -11.42
C THR A 197 3.86 -1.52 -12.59
N HIS A 198 3.52 -2.32 -13.58
CA HIS A 198 4.21 -2.39 -14.87
C HIS A 198 3.42 -1.64 -15.97
N ASP A 199 2.22 -1.16 -15.66
CA ASP A 199 1.33 -0.46 -16.58
C ASP A 199 1.50 1.06 -16.45
N ARG A 200 1.85 1.72 -17.57
CA ARG A 200 2.09 3.17 -17.61
C ARG A 200 0.80 3.99 -17.48
N GLU A 201 -0.31 3.48 -18.05
CA GLU A 201 -1.60 4.17 -18.01
C GLU A 201 -2.13 4.15 -16.57
N GLU A 202 -2.02 3.02 -15.88
CA GLU A 202 -2.34 2.89 -14.46
C GLU A 202 -1.48 3.84 -13.59
N ALA A 203 -0.16 3.86 -13.81
CA ALA A 203 0.74 4.74 -13.09
C ALA A 203 0.37 6.22 -13.26
N ALA A 204 0.07 6.65 -14.48
CA ALA A 204 -0.32 8.03 -14.78
C ALA A 204 -1.70 8.41 -14.22
N ALA A 205 -2.64 7.46 -14.18
CA ALA A 205 -3.99 7.70 -13.64
C ALA A 205 -3.98 7.84 -12.10
N LEU A 206 -3.10 7.10 -11.41
CA LEU A 206 -3.11 7.03 -9.95
C LEU A 206 -2.12 7.99 -9.29
N ALA A 207 -0.91 8.15 -9.82
CA ALA A 207 0.18 8.83 -9.13
C ALA A 207 0.25 10.35 -9.42
N ASP A 208 0.94 11.07 -8.52
CA ASP A 208 1.34 12.47 -8.72
C ASP A 208 2.68 12.53 -9.47
N ARG A 209 3.52 11.54 -9.24
CA ARG A 209 4.85 11.41 -9.85
C ARG A 209 5.11 9.93 -10.19
N VAL A 210 5.70 9.72 -11.35
CA VAL A 210 6.09 8.38 -11.81
C VAL A 210 7.60 8.28 -11.84
N VAL A 211 8.14 7.25 -11.21
CA VAL A 211 9.58 6.93 -11.23
C VAL A 211 9.79 5.53 -11.77
N ARG A 212 10.91 5.30 -12.41
CA ARG A 212 11.31 3.98 -12.91
C ARG A 212 12.48 3.46 -12.11
N LEU A 213 12.32 2.24 -11.59
CA LEU A 213 13.41 1.47 -10.99
C LEU A 213 14.14 0.70 -12.10
N HIS A 214 15.44 0.90 -12.20
CA HIS A 214 16.35 0.19 -13.08
C HIS A 214 17.01 -0.99 -12.36
N ASP A 215 17.56 -1.93 -13.13
CA ASP A 215 18.18 -3.15 -12.56
C ASP A 215 19.47 -2.85 -11.75
N ASP A 216 20.07 -1.68 -11.94
CA ASP A 216 21.20 -1.18 -11.15
C ASP A 216 20.79 -0.47 -9.85
N GLY A 217 19.49 -0.46 -9.53
CA GLY A 217 18.94 0.23 -8.36
C GLY A 217 18.67 1.73 -8.56
N SER A 218 19.10 2.32 -9.68
CA SER A 218 18.85 3.74 -9.93
C SER A 218 17.36 4.02 -10.19
N LEU A 219 16.93 5.22 -9.80
CA LEU A 219 15.59 5.74 -10.08
C LEU A 219 15.66 6.91 -11.07
N THR A 220 14.79 6.87 -12.07
CA THR A 220 14.59 8.01 -12.99
C THR A 220 13.14 8.47 -12.97
N VAL A 221 12.90 9.78 -12.97
CA VAL A 221 11.56 10.35 -13.15
C VAL A 221 11.14 10.15 -14.60
N VAL A 222 9.89 9.74 -14.83
CA VAL A 222 9.36 9.41 -16.16
C VAL A 222 8.31 10.41 -16.59
#